data_fe1b7752b5f257de86726ddb06876783
#
_entry.id   fe1b7752b5f257de86726ddb06876783
#
_cell.length_a   1.000
_cell.length_b   1.000
_cell.length_c   1.000
_cell.angle_alpha   90.00
_cell.angle_beta   90.00
_cell.angle_gamma   90.00
#
_symmetry.space_group_name_H-M   'P 1'
#
loop_
_entity.id
_entity.type
_entity.pdbx_description
1 polymer ?
#
loop_
_entity_poly.entity_id
_entity_poly.type
_entity_poly.pdbx_seq_one_letter_code
_entity_poly.pdbx_strand_id
1 'polypeptide(L)'
;MVERIIAGDSREWVVNVHEHFQCVHPDAEPTAFIRTAAGHLVKVPANRHNETVRIALSPEASEKLPAGESILLMQMTYGDSYRKTVALRDFRVVSAMTDKGFDYRTEAQRCLAQARAALADYTKGGARVKSYTIGTRNMTYNSAKELMDLVEYWEKQV
;
A
#
# COMPACT_ATOMS: atom_id res chain seq x y z
N MET A 1 5.17 -0.40 -8.99
CA MET A 1 5.38 -0.47 -7.52
C MET A 1 4.28 0.34 -6.86
N VAL A 2 3.45 -0.26 -6.00
CA VAL A 2 2.39 0.46 -5.27
C VAL A 2 3.03 1.29 -4.16
N GLU A 3 2.68 2.57 -4.07
CA GLU A 3 3.15 3.46 -3.01
C GLU A 3 2.70 2.93 -1.65
N ARG A 4 3.55 3.03 -0.63
CA ARG A 4 3.23 2.62 0.75
C ARG A 4 3.24 3.84 1.66
N ILE A 5 2.27 3.91 2.55
CA ILE A 5 2.17 4.94 3.58
C ILE A 5 2.04 4.23 4.92
N ILE A 6 2.89 4.58 5.87
CA ILE A 6 2.79 4.09 7.24
C ILE A 6 1.75 4.94 7.97
N ALA A 7 0.82 4.32 8.67
CA ALA A 7 -0.16 5.04 9.47
C ALA A 7 0.55 5.91 10.53
N GLY A 8 0.17 7.18 10.61
CA GLY A 8 0.85 8.18 11.44
C GLY A 8 1.90 9.01 10.70
N ASP A 9 2.27 8.66 9.46
CA ASP A 9 3.15 9.51 8.65
C ASP A 9 2.36 10.58 7.89
N SER A 10 2.94 11.77 7.75
CA SER A 10 2.42 12.80 6.87
C SER A 10 2.75 12.49 5.41
N ARG A 11 1.86 12.86 4.51
CA ARG A 11 2.08 12.73 3.07
C ARG A 11 1.52 13.94 2.33
N GLU A 12 2.24 14.38 1.31
CA GLU A 12 1.80 15.43 0.40
C GLU A 12 1.87 14.94 -1.04
N TRP A 13 0.81 15.21 -1.81
CA TRP A 13 0.77 14.99 -3.24
C TRP A 13 0.55 16.32 -3.95
N VAL A 14 1.33 16.56 -4.99
CA VAL A 14 1.18 17.71 -5.88
C VAL A 14 0.74 17.19 -7.25
N VAL A 15 -0.40 17.64 -7.71
CA VAL A 15 -1.06 17.13 -8.91
C VAL A 15 -1.31 18.27 -9.87
N ASN A 16 -0.95 18.09 -11.15
CA ASN A 16 -1.35 19.02 -12.20
C ASN A 16 -2.80 18.71 -12.64
N VAL A 17 -3.66 19.72 -12.57
CA VAL A 17 -5.08 19.56 -12.88
C VAL A 17 -5.30 19.11 -14.32
N HIS A 18 -4.55 19.65 -15.27
CA HIS A 18 -4.71 19.35 -16.70
C HIS A 18 -4.25 17.94 -17.10
N GLU A 19 -3.41 17.28 -16.30
CA GLU A 19 -3.03 15.88 -16.54
C GLU A 19 -4.18 14.91 -16.27
N HIS A 20 -5.12 15.28 -15.41
CA HIS A 20 -6.19 14.41 -14.96
C HIS A 20 -7.58 14.86 -15.42
N PHE A 21 -7.75 16.14 -15.77
CA PHE A 21 -9.02 16.71 -16.20
C PHE A 21 -8.87 17.43 -17.54
N GLN A 22 -9.58 16.99 -18.56
CA GLN A 22 -9.49 17.57 -19.90
C GLN A 22 -10.02 19.01 -20.01
N CYS A 23 -11.08 19.33 -19.29
CA CYS A 23 -11.69 20.66 -19.25
C CYS A 23 -12.06 20.98 -17.82
N VAL A 24 -11.33 21.91 -17.21
CA VAL A 24 -11.59 22.34 -15.83
C VAL A 24 -12.01 23.79 -15.85
N HIS A 25 -13.10 24.09 -15.15
CA HIS A 25 -13.49 25.50 -14.95
C HIS A 25 -12.36 26.22 -14.19
N PRO A 26 -11.96 27.44 -14.60
CA PRO A 26 -10.87 28.18 -13.94
C PRO A 26 -11.05 28.32 -12.42
N ASP A 27 -12.29 28.55 -11.98
CA ASP A 27 -12.65 28.77 -10.58
C ASP A 27 -13.14 27.49 -9.88
N ALA A 28 -12.95 26.32 -10.48
CA ALA A 28 -13.33 25.07 -9.83
C ALA A 28 -12.45 24.79 -8.62
N GLU A 29 -13.08 24.42 -7.52
CA GLU A 29 -12.41 24.09 -6.25
C GLU A 29 -12.15 22.60 -6.11
N PRO A 30 -10.96 22.20 -5.64
CA PRO A 30 -10.62 20.81 -5.40
C PRO A 30 -11.12 20.32 -4.04
N THR A 31 -11.58 19.09 -4.00
CA THR A 31 -11.78 18.33 -2.78
C THR A 31 -11.14 16.96 -2.97
N ALA A 32 -10.29 16.55 -2.03
CA ALA A 32 -9.67 15.24 -2.09
C ALA A 32 -10.29 14.28 -1.07
N PHE A 33 -10.32 13.02 -1.46
CA PHE A 33 -10.82 11.93 -0.63
C PHE A 33 -9.89 10.73 -0.72
N ILE A 34 -9.75 10.02 0.37
CA ILE A 34 -9.15 8.69 0.39
C ILE A 34 -10.27 7.68 0.56
N ARG A 35 -10.45 6.79 -0.41
CA ARG A 35 -11.29 5.62 -0.27
C ARG A 35 -10.46 4.50 0.32
N THR A 36 -10.81 4.08 1.52
CA THR A 36 -10.08 3.05 2.27
C THR A 36 -10.45 1.63 1.81
N ALA A 37 -9.65 0.65 2.19
CA ALA A 37 -9.91 -0.77 1.96
C ALA A 37 -11.28 -1.22 2.50
N ALA A 38 -11.76 -0.60 3.59
CA ALA A 38 -13.09 -0.84 4.16
C ALA A 38 -14.22 -0.14 3.40
N GLY A 39 -13.91 0.63 2.33
CA GLY A 39 -14.89 1.35 1.51
C GLY A 39 -15.32 2.72 2.08
N HIS A 40 -14.75 3.17 3.19
CA HIS A 40 -15.03 4.49 3.75
C HIS A 40 -14.32 5.58 2.95
N LEU A 41 -14.94 6.76 2.87
CA LEU A 41 -14.36 7.96 2.29
C LEU A 41 -13.88 8.89 3.41
N VAL A 42 -12.59 9.22 3.38
CA VAL A 42 -11.96 10.17 4.30
C VAL A 42 -11.61 11.42 3.51
N LYS A 43 -12.18 12.57 3.90
CA LYS A 43 -11.86 13.85 3.28
C LYS A 43 -10.48 14.31 3.70
N VAL A 44 -9.69 14.77 2.72
CA VAL A 44 -8.32 15.26 2.92
C VAL A 44 -8.24 16.69 2.40
N PRO A 45 -7.55 17.60 3.10
CA PRO A 45 -7.35 18.98 2.63
C PRO A 45 -6.68 19.02 1.25
N ALA A 46 -7.28 19.79 0.35
CA ALA A 46 -6.76 20.02 -0.99
C ALA A 46 -6.81 21.51 -1.29
N ASN A 47 -5.70 22.09 -1.71
CA ASN A 47 -5.58 23.51 -2.04
C ASN A 47 -5.10 23.64 -3.48
N ARG A 48 -5.86 24.43 -4.27
CA ARG A 48 -5.49 24.73 -5.65
C ARG A 48 -4.66 26.01 -5.69
N HIS A 49 -3.59 25.94 -6.45
CA HIS A 49 -2.77 27.10 -6.80
C HIS A 49 -2.53 27.08 -8.32
N ASN A 50 -3.27 27.91 -9.05
CA ASN A 50 -3.31 27.91 -10.52
C ASN A 50 -3.65 26.52 -11.10
N GLU A 51 -2.70 25.90 -11.79
CA GLU A 51 -2.87 24.59 -12.42
C GLU A 51 -2.49 23.41 -11.55
N THR A 52 -1.98 23.66 -10.34
CA THR A 52 -1.59 22.61 -9.42
C THR A 52 -2.53 22.54 -8.22
N VAL A 53 -2.76 21.31 -7.75
CA VAL A 53 -3.48 21.04 -6.51
C VAL A 53 -2.51 20.32 -5.55
N ARG A 54 -2.39 20.88 -4.36
CA ARG A 54 -1.64 20.28 -3.26
C ARG A 54 -2.62 19.59 -2.31
N ILE A 55 -2.42 18.30 -2.09
CA ILE A 55 -3.24 17.47 -1.21
C ILE A 55 -2.36 17.06 -0.05
N ALA A 56 -2.74 17.39 1.18
CA ALA A 56 -1.94 17.14 2.37
C ALA A 56 -2.66 16.18 3.32
N LEU A 57 -2.05 15.03 3.58
CA LEU A 57 -2.46 14.06 4.59
C LEU A 57 -1.67 14.33 5.87
N SER A 58 -2.36 14.74 6.94
CA SER A 58 -1.72 14.95 8.25
C SER A 58 -1.42 13.62 8.95
N PRO A 59 -0.46 13.59 9.89
CA PRO A 59 -0.19 12.41 10.71
C PRO A 59 -1.43 11.87 11.42
N GLU A 60 -2.22 12.76 12.01
CA GLU A 60 -3.44 12.41 12.74
C GLU A 60 -4.52 11.79 11.85
N ALA A 61 -4.65 12.29 10.61
CA ALA A 61 -5.58 11.74 9.63
C ALA A 61 -5.07 10.39 9.08
N SER A 62 -3.77 10.28 8.87
CA SER A 62 -3.10 9.05 8.42
C SER A 62 -3.21 7.93 9.45
N GLU A 63 -3.05 8.23 10.75
CA GLU A 63 -3.15 7.26 11.84
C GLU A 63 -4.53 6.57 11.90
N LYS A 64 -5.57 7.29 11.49
CA LYS A 64 -6.96 6.77 11.48
C LYS A 64 -7.28 5.92 10.25
N LEU A 65 -6.38 5.85 9.25
CA LEU A 65 -6.60 5.04 8.07
C LEU A 65 -6.41 3.55 8.38
N PRO A 66 -7.36 2.69 8.03
CA PRO A 66 -7.18 1.26 8.19
C PRO A 66 -6.10 0.73 7.27
N ALA A 67 -5.34 -0.26 7.72
CA ALA A 67 -4.36 -0.95 6.90
C ALA A 67 -5.04 -1.64 5.70
N GLY A 68 -4.41 -1.57 4.53
CA GLY A 68 -4.90 -2.17 3.30
C GLY A 68 -4.78 -1.25 2.10
N GLU A 69 -5.33 -1.68 0.97
CA GLU A 69 -5.32 -0.92 -0.28
C GLU A 69 -6.27 0.28 -0.18
N SER A 70 -5.81 1.42 -0.61
CA SER A 70 -6.55 2.68 -0.61
C SER A 70 -6.35 3.43 -1.92
N ILE A 71 -7.31 4.29 -2.27
CA ILE A 71 -7.29 5.08 -3.49
C ILE A 71 -7.43 6.55 -3.15
N LEU A 72 -6.55 7.38 -3.67
CA LEU A 72 -6.67 8.83 -3.61
C LEU A 72 -7.56 9.31 -4.76
N LEU A 73 -8.63 9.99 -4.42
CA LEU A 73 -9.58 10.58 -5.35
C LEU A 73 -9.53 12.10 -5.25
N MET A 74 -9.67 12.77 -6.38
CA MET A 74 -9.85 14.23 -6.43
C MET A 74 -11.13 14.57 -7.15
N GLN A 75 -11.89 15.48 -6.58
CA GLN A 75 -13.12 16.02 -7.15
C GLN A 75 -12.94 17.53 -7.36
N MET A 76 -13.24 17.98 -8.56
CA MET A 76 -13.32 19.41 -8.89
C MET A 76 -14.78 19.82 -8.97
N THR A 77 -15.14 20.89 -8.28
CA THR A 77 -16.54 21.41 -8.25
C THR A 77 -16.58 22.89 -8.54
N TYR A 78 -17.60 23.32 -9.29
CA TYR A 78 -17.89 24.72 -9.51
C TYR A 78 -19.43 24.93 -9.55
N GLY A 79 -19.96 25.63 -8.57
CA GLY A 79 -21.39 25.76 -8.37
C GLY A 79 -22.10 24.41 -8.29
N ASP A 80 -23.35 24.37 -8.70
CA ASP A 80 -24.17 23.14 -8.73
C ASP A 80 -24.08 22.40 -10.07
N SER A 81 -23.47 23.02 -11.07
CA SER A 81 -23.48 22.51 -12.46
C SER A 81 -22.25 21.75 -12.89
N TYR A 82 -21.12 21.91 -12.18
CA TYR A 82 -19.86 21.25 -12.53
C TYR A 82 -19.35 20.42 -11.38
N ARG A 83 -19.22 19.12 -11.65
CA ARG A 83 -18.58 18.17 -10.73
C ARG A 83 -17.88 17.07 -11.53
N LYS A 84 -16.58 16.93 -11.36
CA LYS A 84 -15.80 15.85 -11.93
C LYS A 84 -14.93 15.20 -10.87
N THR A 85 -14.91 13.86 -10.84
CA THR A 85 -14.10 13.07 -9.91
C THR A 85 -13.17 12.16 -10.69
N VAL A 86 -11.92 12.11 -10.30
CA VAL A 86 -10.91 11.21 -10.88
C VAL A 86 -10.16 10.46 -9.78
N ALA A 87 -9.73 9.24 -10.09
CA ALA A 87 -8.78 8.51 -9.29
C ALA A 87 -7.37 8.97 -9.65
N LEU A 88 -6.61 9.42 -8.66
CA LEU A 88 -5.26 9.93 -8.87
C LEU A 88 -4.22 8.85 -8.69
N ARG A 89 -4.33 8.06 -7.62
CA ARG A 89 -3.29 7.12 -7.25
C ARG A 89 -3.82 6.03 -6.32
N ASP A 90 -3.34 4.81 -6.55
CA ASP A 90 -3.48 3.70 -5.63
C ASP A 90 -2.29 3.67 -4.67
N PHE A 91 -2.55 3.40 -3.40
CA PHE A 91 -1.52 3.24 -2.39
C PHE A 91 -1.96 2.24 -1.33
N ARG A 92 -0.99 1.75 -0.56
CA ARG A 92 -1.25 0.82 0.53
C ARG A 92 -0.92 1.46 1.88
N VAL A 93 -1.88 1.45 2.78
CA VAL A 93 -1.67 1.83 4.18
C VAL A 93 -1.11 0.64 4.94
N VAL A 94 0.00 0.87 5.65
CA VAL A 94 0.65 -0.10 6.53
C VAL A 94 0.42 0.35 7.97
N SER A 95 0.23 -0.59 8.89
CA SER A 95 0.05 -0.31 10.32
C SER A 95 1.14 0.61 10.86
N ALA A 96 0.81 1.40 11.88
CA ALA A 96 1.78 2.27 12.54
C ALA A 96 2.95 1.48 13.12
N MET A 97 4.14 2.10 13.16
CA MET A 97 5.35 1.46 13.71
C MET A 97 5.19 1.05 15.17
N THR A 98 4.30 1.71 15.90
CA THR A 98 3.98 1.42 17.31
C THR A 98 3.05 0.23 17.50
N ASP A 99 2.41 -0.23 16.44
CA ASP A 99 1.50 -1.38 16.50
C ASP A 99 2.29 -2.68 16.71
N LYS A 100 1.80 -3.56 17.57
CA LYS A 100 2.42 -4.86 17.84
C LYS A 100 2.58 -5.76 16.60
N GLY A 101 1.81 -5.52 15.56
CA GLY A 101 1.85 -6.23 14.28
C GLY A 101 2.69 -5.55 13.20
N PHE A 102 3.35 -4.43 13.51
CA PHE A 102 4.17 -3.73 12.52
C PHE A 102 5.37 -4.56 12.10
N ASP A 103 5.44 -4.88 10.83
CA ASP A 103 6.57 -5.58 10.22
C ASP A 103 7.15 -4.71 9.09
N TYR A 104 8.31 -4.09 9.35
CA TYR A 104 9.01 -3.22 8.40
C TYR A 104 9.66 -3.98 7.23
N ARG A 105 9.73 -5.30 7.32
CA ARG A 105 10.35 -6.13 6.30
C ARG A 105 9.55 -6.09 5.00
N THR A 106 10.25 -6.09 3.88
CA THR A 106 9.63 -6.27 2.57
C THR A 106 8.98 -7.65 2.47
N GLU A 107 8.09 -7.84 1.50
CA GLU A 107 7.51 -9.17 1.24
C GLU A 107 8.59 -10.21 0.96
N ALA A 108 9.60 -9.85 0.15
CA ALA A 108 10.73 -10.74 -0.13
C ALA A 108 11.50 -11.13 1.14
N GLN A 109 11.76 -10.17 2.04
CA GLN A 109 12.42 -10.45 3.32
C GLN A 109 11.59 -11.37 4.22
N ARG A 110 10.26 -11.20 4.24
CA ARG A 110 9.36 -12.09 4.99
C ARG A 110 9.33 -13.49 4.42
N CYS A 111 9.23 -13.63 3.10
CA CYS A 111 9.27 -14.93 2.43
C CYS A 111 10.60 -15.63 2.63
N LEU A 112 11.73 -14.91 2.58
CA LEU A 112 13.05 -15.45 2.87
C LEU A 112 13.15 -15.99 4.30
N ALA A 113 12.68 -15.22 5.29
CA ALA A 113 12.66 -15.64 6.69
C ALA A 113 11.82 -16.91 6.90
N GLN A 114 10.64 -16.98 6.26
CA GLN A 114 9.77 -18.15 6.31
C GLN A 114 10.40 -19.37 5.62
N ALA A 115 11.05 -19.20 4.47
CA ALA A 115 11.72 -20.26 3.75
C ALA A 115 12.90 -20.83 4.57
N ARG A 116 13.72 -19.98 5.21
CA ARG A 116 14.79 -20.39 6.12
C ARG A 116 14.27 -21.13 7.35
N ALA A 117 13.18 -20.67 7.94
CA ALA A 117 12.52 -21.34 9.07
C ALA A 117 11.98 -22.72 8.67
N ALA A 118 11.35 -22.83 7.49
CA ALA A 118 10.87 -24.10 6.96
C ALA A 118 12.00 -25.10 6.70
N LEU A 119 13.14 -24.64 6.14
CA LEU A 119 14.32 -25.47 5.93
C LEU A 119 14.91 -25.97 7.27
N ALA A 120 15.00 -25.09 8.26
CA ALA A 120 15.49 -25.45 9.60
C ALA A 120 14.57 -26.49 10.29
N ASP A 121 13.25 -26.33 10.16
CA ASP A 121 12.27 -27.27 10.70
C ASP A 121 12.31 -28.62 9.96
N TYR A 122 12.44 -28.59 8.63
CA TYR A 122 12.55 -29.79 7.82
C TYR A 122 13.79 -30.64 8.21
N THR A 123 14.93 -29.99 8.38
CA THR A 123 16.18 -30.65 8.78
C THR A 123 16.13 -31.23 10.20
N LYS A 124 15.50 -30.54 11.15
CA LYS A 124 15.29 -31.02 12.53
C LYS A 124 14.32 -32.22 12.59
N GLY A 125 13.30 -32.22 11.72
CA GLY A 125 12.25 -33.24 11.72
C GLY A 125 12.59 -34.55 11.01
N GLY A 126 13.86 -34.82 10.66
CA GLY A 126 14.26 -36.06 10.03
C GLY A 126 13.87 -36.19 8.55
N ALA A 127 13.85 -35.08 7.83
CA ALA A 127 13.65 -35.01 6.38
C ALA A 127 12.39 -35.72 5.85
N ARG A 128 11.28 -35.61 6.58
CA ARG A 128 9.98 -36.11 6.12
C ARG A 128 9.26 -35.06 5.28
N VAL A 129 8.43 -35.50 4.32
CA VAL A 129 7.55 -34.62 3.54
C VAL A 129 6.69 -33.77 4.46
N LYS A 130 6.79 -32.46 4.32
CA LYS A 130 6.05 -31.49 5.13
C LYS A 130 5.47 -30.39 4.25
N SER A 131 4.32 -29.86 4.67
CA SER A 131 3.70 -28.67 4.06
C SER A 131 4.08 -27.43 4.86
N TYR A 132 4.46 -26.38 4.14
CA TYR A 132 4.79 -25.08 4.70
C TYR A 132 4.04 -23.98 3.96
N THR A 133 3.66 -22.93 4.68
CA THR A 133 3.10 -21.71 4.09
C THR A 133 4.21 -20.68 3.98
N ILE A 134 4.51 -20.26 2.74
CA ILE A 134 5.52 -19.25 2.43
C ILE A 134 4.86 -18.16 1.58
N GLY A 135 4.80 -16.96 2.11
CA GLY A 135 3.99 -15.90 1.54
C GLY A 135 2.50 -16.26 1.57
N THR A 136 1.86 -16.25 0.42
CA THR A 136 0.43 -16.62 0.25
C THR A 136 0.23 -18.04 -0.25
N ARG A 137 1.31 -18.83 -0.41
CA ARG A 137 1.28 -20.18 -0.99
C ARG A 137 1.51 -21.24 0.08
N ASN A 138 0.67 -22.26 0.05
CA ASN A 138 0.88 -23.48 0.81
C ASN A 138 1.47 -24.54 -0.13
N MET A 139 2.68 -25.02 0.18
CA MET A 139 3.42 -25.94 -0.66
C MET A 139 3.90 -27.12 0.16
N THR A 140 3.94 -28.29 -0.47
CA THR A 140 4.48 -29.51 0.11
C THR A 140 5.85 -29.77 -0.49
N TYR A 141 6.85 -29.95 0.36
CA TYR A 141 8.23 -30.19 -0.04
C TYR A 141 8.64 -31.62 0.28
N ASN A 142 9.25 -32.28 -0.72
CA ASN A 142 9.67 -33.67 -0.64
C ASN A 142 11.16 -33.82 -0.31
N SER A 143 11.92 -32.73 -0.42
CA SER A 143 13.36 -32.75 -0.16
C SER A 143 13.87 -31.41 0.42
N ALA A 144 14.96 -31.46 1.17
CA ALA A 144 15.66 -30.27 1.63
C ALA A 144 16.17 -29.41 0.47
N LYS A 145 16.49 -30.02 -0.67
CA LYS A 145 16.97 -29.30 -1.86
C LYS A 145 15.93 -28.31 -2.38
N GLU A 146 14.66 -28.71 -2.46
CA GLU A 146 13.58 -27.81 -2.91
C GLU A 146 13.45 -26.57 -2.01
N LEU A 147 13.61 -26.74 -0.70
CA LEU A 147 13.61 -25.62 0.25
C LEU A 147 14.89 -24.77 0.13
N MET A 148 16.04 -25.38 -0.13
CA MET A 148 17.29 -24.64 -0.38
C MET A 148 17.20 -23.81 -1.65
N ASP A 149 16.67 -24.37 -2.74
CA ASP A 149 16.46 -23.66 -4.01
C ASP A 149 15.49 -22.46 -3.81
N LEU A 150 14.47 -22.62 -2.96
CA LEU A 150 13.55 -21.54 -2.61
C LEU A 150 14.22 -20.46 -1.77
N VAL A 151 15.07 -20.80 -0.83
CA VAL A 151 15.86 -19.84 -0.05
C VAL A 151 16.76 -19.04 -0.98
N GLU A 152 17.48 -19.69 -1.89
CA GLU A 152 18.34 -19.04 -2.86
C GLU A 152 17.56 -18.09 -3.80
N TYR A 153 16.35 -18.51 -4.23
CA TYR A 153 15.48 -17.65 -5.01
C TYR A 153 15.13 -16.36 -4.27
N TRP A 154 14.69 -16.46 -3.02
CA TRP A 154 14.32 -15.28 -2.24
C TRP A 154 15.51 -14.42 -1.83
N GLU A 155 16.71 -15.00 -1.63
CA GLU A 155 17.94 -14.24 -1.41
C GLU A 155 18.27 -13.31 -2.58
N LYS A 156 17.98 -13.73 -3.79
CA LYS A 156 18.16 -12.90 -5.01
C LYS A 156 17.11 -11.80 -5.15
N GLN A 157 15.98 -11.87 -4.43
CA GLN A 157 14.89 -10.87 -4.48
C GLN A 157 15.01 -9.81 -3.36
N VAL A 158 15.83 -10.02 -2.36
CA VAL A 158 16.10 -9.09 -1.26
C VAL A 158 17.23 -8.14 -1.61
#